data_7c7c75cb9181222f691bcfaf64dcaece
#
_entry.id   7c7c75cb9181222f691bcfaf64dcaece
#
_cell.length_a   1.000
_cell.length_b   1.000
_cell.length_c   1.000
_cell.angle_alpha   90.00
_cell.angle_beta   90.00
_cell.angle_gamma   90.00
#
_symmetry.space_group_name_H-M   'P 1'
#
loop_
_entity.id
_entity.type
_entity.pdbx_description
1 polymer ?
#
loop_
_entity_poly.entity_id
_entity_poly.type
_entity_poly.pdbx_seq_one_letter_code
_entity_poly.pdbx_strand_id
1 'polypeptide(L)'
;LSAVFIPMAFFSGSVGAIYRQFAVTLVMTMLFSAFLAISLTPALCATLFAGLNKEQMEHHGGFFGLFTRFFNRTTQGYLAGVTAAVKRPLRMALLFLALVGVTVFLLLRLPTSFLPDEDQGYLISIVQLPSGATQERTLTVLSQLEQHFLKQPEVAKVVGVAGFSFFGKGQDAAIAFVRLKDWDERTKPEDHALQVVQRANMALFGIKQAMIFALNPPPIPELAAVGGFDFRLQDRSGRGREQLLEARNMVLGMASQDPRLAGVRPEGKEPATQLLLDIDRLKAGSLGIDMAELNQTLAVSLGSAYINDFIRDGRVLRVVMQLDAHARATPEGLLSLRVRTMRGDMVPLSEIATPRWVVGSPKLDRYNGVPSMKIAGAPAPGHSTGEAMQAMQEIAAKLPPGIGFEWSGTSFEERLSGAQAPMLFALSLIVVFMCLAALYESWTVPLAVLLVVPLGVFGAVLAVTLRDLPNDVYFKVGLIAIIGLSAKNAILIVEFARQLEAQGKTALEAVMQACRLRFRPIIMTSIAFIFGVLPLAISSGAGASSRHAIGTGVMGGMIAATVLAV
;
A
#
# COMPACT_ATOMS: atom_id res chain seq x y z
N LEU A 1 22.33 -5.57 15.97
CA LEU A 1 21.49 -5.31 14.80
C LEU A 1 20.27 -6.22 14.75
N SER A 2 20.42 -7.55 14.86
CA SER A 2 19.28 -8.48 14.84
C SER A 2 18.21 -8.14 15.89
N ALA A 3 18.60 -7.70 17.07
CA ALA A 3 17.70 -7.35 18.18
C ALA A 3 16.69 -6.23 17.81
N VAL A 4 17.06 -5.30 16.92
CA VAL A 4 16.19 -4.21 16.45
C VAL A 4 14.97 -4.73 15.71
N PHE A 5 15.15 -5.82 14.95
CA PHE A 5 14.11 -6.40 14.09
C PHE A 5 13.22 -7.42 14.80
N ILE A 6 13.64 -7.97 15.95
CA ILE A 6 12.85 -8.96 16.69
C ILE A 6 11.43 -8.44 17.00
N PRO A 7 11.23 -7.23 17.52
CA PRO A 7 9.89 -6.71 17.80
C PRO A 7 8.95 -6.69 16.59
N MET A 8 9.49 -6.40 15.37
CA MET A 8 8.71 -6.39 14.14
C MET A 8 8.06 -7.75 13.82
N ALA A 9 8.70 -8.86 14.19
CA ALA A 9 8.20 -10.20 13.90
C ALA A 9 6.91 -10.55 14.67
N PHE A 10 6.61 -9.85 15.76
CA PHE A 10 5.47 -10.12 16.64
C PHE A 10 4.25 -9.23 16.35
N PHE A 11 4.33 -8.31 15.39
CA PHE A 11 3.19 -7.49 15.01
C PHE A 11 2.15 -8.31 14.23
N SER A 12 0.88 -8.01 14.46
CA SER A 12 -0.27 -8.68 13.85
C SER A 12 -0.88 -7.85 12.71
N GLY A 13 -1.82 -8.45 11.95
CA GLY A 13 -2.49 -7.82 10.83
C GLY A 13 -1.67 -7.83 9.53
N SER A 14 -2.16 -7.15 8.49
CA SER A 14 -1.52 -7.10 7.17
C SER A 14 -0.15 -6.43 7.23
N VAL A 15 -0.01 -5.36 8.03
CA VAL A 15 1.27 -4.69 8.28
C VAL A 15 2.24 -5.62 8.98
N GLY A 16 1.75 -6.40 9.97
CA GLY A 16 2.56 -7.39 10.69
C GLY A 16 3.11 -8.48 9.77
N ALA A 17 2.35 -8.89 8.74
CA ALA A 17 2.85 -9.83 7.74
C ALA A 17 4.05 -9.27 6.95
N ILE A 18 3.96 -8.01 6.52
CA ILE A 18 5.06 -7.30 5.85
C ILE A 18 6.28 -7.20 6.78
N TYR A 19 6.07 -6.70 8.00
CA TYR A 19 7.15 -6.54 8.98
C TYR A 19 7.84 -7.87 9.33
N ARG A 20 7.08 -8.95 9.46
CA ARG A 20 7.62 -10.29 9.74
C ARG A 20 8.52 -10.79 8.63
N GLN A 21 8.13 -10.61 7.36
CA GLN A 21 8.95 -11.01 6.22
C GLN A 21 10.29 -10.28 6.22
N PHE A 22 10.27 -8.95 6.42
CA PHE A 22 11.49 -8.16 6.54
C PHE A 22 12.33 -8.57 7.75
N ALA A 23 11.72 -8.70 8.93
CA ALA A 23 12.42 -9.04 10.16
C ALA A 23 13.11 -10.40 10.05
N VAL A 24 12.40 -11.44 9.62
CA VAL A 24 12.98 -12.79 9.50
C VAL A 24 14.12 -12.80 8.48
N THR A 25 13.91 -12.19 7.31
CA THR A 25 14.95 -12.15 6.25
C THR A 25 16.20 -11.40 6.73
N LEU A 26 16.04 -10.24 7.35
CA LEU A 26 17.16 -9.44 7.85
C LEU A 26 17.90 -10.12 9.00
N VAL A 27 17.17 -10.71 9.96
CA VAL A 27 17.79 -11.44 11.08
C VAL A 27 18.58 -12.65 10.56
N MET A 28 18.02 -13.45 9.67
CA MET A 28 18.68 -14.61 9.10
C MET A 28 19.93 -14.21 8.29
N THR A 29 19.84 -13.20 7.45
CA THR A 29 21.00 -12.70 6.68
C THR A 29 22.10 -12.15 7.57
N MET A 30 21.75 -11.46 8.66
CA MET A 30 22.73 -10.98 9.66
C MET A 30 23.41 -12.11 10.40
N LEU A 31 22.67 -13.17 10.78
CA LEU A 31 23.26 -14.35 11.44
C LEU A 31 24.22 -15.07 10.50
N PHE A 32 23.85 -15.29 9.25
CA PHE A 32 24.76 -15.86 8.23
C PHE A 32 26.00 -14.98 8.00
N SER A 33 25.82 -13.67 7.92
CA SER A 33 26.94 -12.73 7.80
C SER A 33 27.90 -12.79 8.97
N ALA A 34 27.39 -12.88 10.20
CA ALA A 34 28.20 -13.04 11.40
C ALA A 34 28.97 -14.39 11.38
N PHE A 35 28.30 -15.48 11.01
CA PHE A 35 28.95 -16.79 10.88
C PHE A 35 30.10 -16.78 9.86
N LEU A 36 29.86 -16.18 8.66
CA LEU A 36 30.90 -16.05 7.64
C LEU A 36 32.04 -15.13 8.06
N ALA A 37 31.75 -14.06 8.79
CA ALA A 37 32.76 -13.16 9.30
C ALA A 37 33.71 -13.82 10.33
N ILE A 38 33.20 -14.74 11.12
CA ILE A 38 33.99 -15.46 12.15
C ILE A 38 34.73 -16.66 11.54
N SER A 39 34.18 -17.33 10.54
CA SER A 39 34.74 -18.56 9.98
C SER A 39 35.55 -18.32 8.69
N LEU A 40 34.87 -17.86 7.64
CA LEU A 40 35.47 -17.74 6.31
C LEU A 40 36.48 -16.60 6.19
N THR A 41 36.17 -15.44 6.78
CA THR A 41 37.01 -14.24 6.64
C THR A 41 38.41 -14.45 7.23
N PRO A 42 38.60 -14.98 8.47
CA PRO A 42 39.93 -15.27 9.00
C PRO A 42 40.68 -16.31 8.19
N ALA A 43 40.00 -17.37 7.70
CA ALA A 43 40.61 -18.41 6.87
C ALA A 43 41.13 -17.85 5.55
N LEU A 44 40.34 -17.00 4.87
CA LEU A 44 40.76 -16.31 3.64
C LEU A 44 41.91 -15.33 3.91
N CYS A 45 41.87 -14.57 4.99
CA CYS A 45 42.97 -13.68 5.36
C CYS A 45 44.25 -14.44 5.61
N ALA A 46 44.18 -15.58 6.33
CA ALA A 46 45.36 -16.43 6.56
C ALA A 46 45.98 -16.98 5.29
N THR A 47 45.14 -17.33 4.30
CA THR A 47 45.62 -17.89 3.01
C THR A 47 46.09 -16.81 2.04
N LEU A 48 45.34 -15.71 1.90
CA LEU A 48 45.62 -14.64 0.93
C LEU A 48 46.81 -13.74 1.35
N PHE A 49 47.01 -13.55 2.64
CA PHE A 49 48.12 -12.73 3.16
C PHE A 49 49.32 -13.58 3.59
N ALA A 50 49.28 -14.88 3.41
CA ALA A 50 50.44 -15.73 3.65
C ALA A 50 51.58 -15.35 2.67
N GLY A 51 52.69 -14.84 3.23
CA GLY A 51 53.83 -14.42 2.45
C GLY A 51 53.97 -12.94 2.09
N LEU A 52 53.05 -12.09 2.50
CA LEU A 52 53.17 -10.63 2.33
C LEU A 52 54.02 -10.02 3.45
N ASN A 53 55.16 -9.42 3.08
CA ASN A 53 56.03 -8.70 4.03
C ASN A 53 55.44 -7.31 4.38
N LYS A 54 55.52 -6.94 5.67
CA LYS A 54 55.00 -5.67 6.20
C LYS A 54 55.58 -4.43 5.50
N GLU A 55 56.83 -4.46 5.08
CA GLU A 55 57.50 -3.37 4.34
C GLU A 55 56.90 -3.15 2.93
N GLN A 56 56.39 -4.18 2.28
CA GLN A 56 55.73 -4.06 0.96
C GLN A 56 54.35 -3.44 1.06
N MET A 57 53.70 -3.51 2.22
CA MET A 57 52.37 -2.93 2.45
C MET A 57 52.43 -1.43 2.84
N GLU A 58 53.56 -0.89 3.27
CA GLU A 58 53.67 0.50 3.71
C GLU A 58 54.08 1.48 2.58
N HIS A 59 54.64 1.01 1.47
CA HIS A 59 55.10 1.85 0.37
C HIS A 59 54.12 1.80 -0.82
N HIS A 60 53.13 2.66 -0.78
CA HIS A 60 52.22 2.87 -1.91
C HIS A 60 52.56 4.12 -2.68
N GLY A 61 53.21 3.98 -3.84
CA GLY A 61 53.32 5.00 -4.88
C GLY A 61 52.03 5.05 -5.76
N GLY A 62 51.89 6.09 -6.58
CA GLY A 62 50.77 6.18 -7.53
C GLY A 62 49.40 6.48 -6.90
N PHE A 63 48.35 5.82 -7.45
CA PHE A 63 46.96 6.03 -7.06
C PHE A 63 46.69 5.76 -5.56
N PHE A 64 47.24 4.70 -5.02
CA PHE A 64 47.10 4.36 -3.59
C PHE A 64 47.78 5.38 -2.66
N GLY A 65 48.89 5.97 -3.08
CA GLY A 65 49.55 7.04 -2.33
C GLY A 65 48.72 8.34 -2.30
N LEU A 66 48.00 8.63 -3.38
CA LEU A 66 47.09 9.78 -3.45
C LEU A 66 45.85 9.54 -2.56
N PHE A 67 45.31 8.35 -2.60
CA PHE A 67 44.20 7.94 -1.73
C PHE A 67 44.59 8.03 -0.24
N THR A 68 45.74 7.50 0.13
CA THR A 68 46.23 7.54 1.52
C THR A 68 46.45 8.99 2.00
N ARG A 69 46.97 9.86 1.16
CA ARG A 69 47.14 11.30 1.50
C ARG A 69 45.81 12.01 1.68
N PHE A 70 44.86 11.77 0.79
CA PHE A 70 43.47 12.29 0.91
C PHE A 70 42.84 11.82 2.21
N PHE A 71 42.90 10.51 2.48
CA PHE A 71 42.32 9.91 3.67
C PHE A 71 42.93 10.44 4.97
N ASN A 72 44.28 10.60 5.02
CA ASN A 72 44.97 11.16 6.19
C ASN A 72 44.57 12.62 6.42
N ARG A 73 44.39 13.40 5.35
CA ARG A 73 43.93 14.81 5.47
C ARG A 73 42.50 14.87 6.01
N THR A 74 41.61 13.99 5.55
CA THR A 74 40.24 13.87 6.05
C THR A 74 40.22 13.45 7.52
N THR A 75 41.08 12.50 7.91
CA THR A 75 41.23 12.06 9.32
C THR A 75 41.69 13.19 10.22
N GLN A 76 42.64 14.03 9.78
CA GLN A 76 43.09 15.19 10.55
C GLN A 76 42.00 16.25 10.70
N GLY A 77 41.25 16.53 9.63
CA GLY A 77 40.08 17.42 9.68
C GLY A 77 39.00 16.92 10.64
N TYR A 78 38.71 15.64 10.60
CA TYR A 78 37.78 14.98 11.52
C TYR A 78 38.22 15.13 12.98
N LEU A 79 39.45 14.78 13.31
CA LEU A 79 39.98 14.92 14.68
C LEU A 79 39.97 16.37 15.19
N ALA A 80 40.25 17.35 14.32
CA ALA A 80 40.10 18.75 14.67
C ALA A 80 38.64 19.12 14.99
N GLY A 81 37.68 18.59 14.21
CA GLY A 81 36.23 18.73 14.45
C GLY A 81 35.81 18.14 15.80
N VAL A 82 36.21 16.90 16.09
CA VAL A 82 35.93 16.21 17.37
C VAL A 82 36.50 17.01 18.54
N THR A 83 37.76 17.49 18.42
CA THR A 83 38.40 18.32 19.46
C THR A 83 37.59 19.60 19.70
N ALA A 84 37.12 20.26 18.65
CA ALA A 84 36.31 21.47 18.77
C ALA A 84 34.94 21.19 19.40
N ALA A 85 34.32 20.04 19.07
CA ALA A 85 33.06 19.60 19.63
C ALA A 85 33.17 19.32 21.14
N VAL A 86 34.16 18.54 21.54
CA VAL A 86 34.39 18.18 22.97
C VAL A 86 34.70 19.43 23.82
N LYS A 87 35.40 20.42 23.27
CA LYS A 87 35.68 21.69 23.97
C LYS A 87 34.44 22.60 24.13
N ARG A 88 33.34 22.33 23.42
CA ARG A 88 32.16 23.20 23.41
C ARG A 88 30.87 22.40 23.60
N PRO A 89 30.70 21.62 24.70
CA PRO A 89 29.62 20.66 24.85
C PRO A 89 28.22 21.30 24.81
N LEU A 90 28.04 22.48 25.41
CA LEU A 90 26.77 23.18 25.42
C LEU A 90 26.31 23.59 24.00
N ARG A 91 27.24 24.06 23.16
CA ARG A 91 26.89 24.40 21.76
C ARG A 91 26.53 23.17 20.95
N MET A 92 27.22 22.05 21.17
CA MET A 92 26.88 20.77 20.52
C MET A 92 25.54 20.23 20.99
N ALA A 93 25.24 20.33 22.29
CA ALA A 93 23.91 19.95 22.81
C ALA A 93 22.76 20.79 22.20
N LEU A 94 22.97 22.11 22.10
CA LEU A 94 21.98 23.00 21.46
C LEU A 94 21.80 22.69 19.97
N LEU A 95 22.89 22.43 19.25
CA LEU A 95 22.83 22.03 17.84
C LEU A 95 22.15 20.68 17.65
N PHE A 96 22.40 19.72 18.53
CA PHE A 96 21.72 18.42 18.54
C PHE A 96 20.22 18.60 18.80
N LEU A 97 19.81 19.39 19.80
CA LEU A 97 18.40 19.67 20.08
C LEU A 97 17.71 20.40 18.92
N ALA A 98 18.41 21.36 18.29
CA ALA A 98 17.89 22.01 17.09
C ALA A 98 17.67 21.01 15.94
N LEU A 99 18.61 20.10 15.72
CA LEU A 99 18.50 19.07 14.69
C LEU A 99 17.35 18.08 14.99
N VAL A 100 17.19 17.68 16.25
CA VAL A 100 16.04 16.88 16.67
C VAL A 100 14.72 17.63 16.43
N GLY A 101 14.67 18.92 16.75
CA GLY A 101 13.52 19.78 16.46
C GLY A 101 13.18 19.85 14.97
N VAL A 102 14.20 20.02 14.13
CA VAL A 102 14.02 19.99 12.65
C VAL A 102 13.55 18.61 12.18
N THR A 103 14.10 17.54 12.74
CA THR A 103 13.66 16.17 12.40
C THR A 103 12.19 15.95 12.70
N VAL A 104 11.74 16.35 13.89
CA VAL A 104 10.32 16.25 14.29
C VAL A 104 9.46 17.10 13.37
N PHE A 105 9.87 18.32 13.07
CA PHE A 105 9.15 19.21 12.17
C PHE A 105 8.99 18.60 10.75
N LEU A 106 10.07 18.07 10.17
CA LEU A 106 10.03 17.40 8.87
C LEU A 106 9.14 16.15 8.92
N LEU A 107 9.24 15.35 9.98
CA LEU A 107 8.47 14.12 10.14
C LEU A 107 6.95 14.40 10.24
N LEU A 108 6.56 15.49 10.90
CA LEU A 108 5.17 15.93 10.99
C LEU A 108 4.63 16.48 9.66
N ARG A 109 5.51 16.98 8.79
CA ARG A 109 5.15 17.48 7.46
C ARG A 109 5.19 16.39 6.38
N LEU A 110 5.82 15.26 6.66
CA LEU A 110 5.95 14.20 5.68
C LEU A 110 4.58 13.57 5.39
N PRO A 111 4.13 13.54 4.11
CA PRO A 111 2.85 12.95 3.74
C PRO A 111 2.75 11.50 4.19
N THR A 112 1.63 11.11 4.80
CA THR A 112 1.42 9.73 5.26
C THR A 112 0.73 8.90 4.18
N SER A 113 1.15 7.65 4.03
CA SER A 113 0.53 6.67 3.16
C SER A 113 0.63 5.27 3.79
N PHE A 114 -0.25 4.36 3.38
CA PHE A 114 -0.12 2.96 3.77
C PHE A 114 0.99 2.26 2.99
N LEU A 115 0.83 2.18 1.68
CA LEU A 115 1.78 1.63 0.72
C LEU A 115 2.00 2.64 -0.41
N PRO A 116 3.18 2.67 -1.04
CA PRO A 116 3.39 3.51 -2.20
C PRO A 116 2.64 2.97 -3.42
N ASP A 117 2.25 3.86 -4.31
CA ASP A 117 1.70 3.46 -5.60
C ASP A 117 2.76 2.76 -6.44
N GLU A 118 2.43 1.58 -6.94
CA GLU A 118 3.33 0.73 -7.71
C GLU A 118 2.89 0.62 -9.17
N ASP A 119 3.83 0.69 -10.08
CA ASP A 119 3.61 0.28 -11.46
C ASP A 119 3.75 -1.25 -11.57
N GLN A 120 2.63 -1.95 -11.53
CA GLN A 120 2.60 -3.43 -11.58
C GLN A 120 2.63 -3.99 -13.00
N GLY A 121 2.77 -3.14 -14.04
CA GLY A 121 2.77 -3.55 -15.44
C GLY A 121 1.37 -3.89 -15.98
N TYR A 122 0.30 -3.59 -15.26
CA TYR A 122 -1.07 -3.72 -15.75
C TYR A 122 -2.00 -2.70 -15.09
N LEU A 123 -3.09 -2.41 -15.79
CA LEU A 123 -4.16 -1.53 -15.34
C LEU A 123 -5.47 -2.29 -15.32
N ILE A 124 -6.41 -1.82 -14.53
CA ILE A 124 -7.78 -2.32 -14.51
C ILE A 124 -8.69 -1.19 -14.99
N SER A 125 -9.62 -1.51 -15.89
CA SER A 125 -10.65 -0.57 -16.31
C SER A 125 -12.03 -1.15 -16.00
N ILE A 126 -12.85 -0.41 -15.26
CA ILE A 126 -14.20 -0.78 -14.87
C ILE A 126 -15.17 -0.07 -15.80
N VAL A 127 -16.12 -0.81 -16.34
CA VAL A 127 -17.18 -0.30 -17.20
C VAL A 127 -18.51 -0.60 -16.52
N GLN A 128 -19.28 0.45 -16.21
CA GLN A 128 -20.60 0.33 -15.63
C GLN A 128 -21.60 1.12 -16.46
N LEU A 129 -22.54 0.41 -17.07
CA LEU A 129 -23.67 1.00 -17.76
C LEU A 129 -24.82 1.25 -16.77
N PRO A 130 -25.81 2.08 -17.14
CA PRO A 130 -27.04 2.20 -16.37
C PRO A 130 -27.72 0.84 -16.17
N SER A 131 -28.29 0.63 -15.01
CA SER A 131 -28.99 -0.61 -14.67
C SER A 131 -30.08 -0.92 -15.71
N GLY A 132 -30.12 -2.18 -16.17
CA GLY A 132 -31.02 -2.62 -17.24
C GLY A 132 -30.44 -2.51 -18.65
N ALA A 133 -29.20 -2.04 -18.81
CA ALA A 133 -28.53 -2.08 -20.10
C ALA A 133 -28.29 -3.53 -20.56
N THR A 134 -28.46 -3.78 -21.84
CA THR A 134 -28.24 -5.10 -22.44
C THR A 134 -26.76 -5.43 -22.56
N GLN A 135 -26.45 -6.72 -22.61
CA GLN A 135 -25.08 -7.18 -22.81
C GLN A 135 -24.47 -6.65 -24.13
N GLU A 136 -25.26 -6.52 -25.19
CA GLU A 136 -24.79 -5.98 -26.48
C GLU A 136 -24.29 -4.53 -26.36
N ARG A 137 -25.02 -3.69 -25.61
CA ARG A 137 -24.57 -2.33 -25.32
C ARG A 137 -23.27 -2.32 -24.51
N THR A 138 -23.18 -3.21 -23.53
CA THR A 138 -21.97 -3.35 -22.71
C THR A 138 -20.79 -3.80 -23.55
N LEU A 139 -20.97 -4.77 -24.46
CA LEU A 139 -19.94 -5.22 -25.40
C LEU A 139 -19.50 -4.11 -26.36
N THR A 140 -20.45 -3.29 -26.84
CA THR A 140 -20.12 -2.13 -27.71
C THR A 140 -19.20 -1.13 -26.99
N VAL A 141 -19.52 -0.81 -25.74
CA VAL A 141 -18.67 0.08 -24.92
C VAL A 141 -17.33 -0.56 -24.60
N LEU A 142 -17.33 -1.86 -24.25
CA LEU A 142 -16.09 -2.61 -23.98
C LEU A 142 -15.18 -2.64 -25.20
N SER A 143 -15.72 -2.83 -26.41
CA SER A 143 -14.94 -2.79 -27.65
C SER A 143 -14.34 -1.41 -27.93
N GLN A 144 -15.06 -0.31 -27.64
CA GLN A 144 -14.50 1.05 -27.75
C GLN A 144 -13.33 1.25 -26.79
N LEU A 145 -13.45 0.76 -25.55
CA LEU A 145 -12.40 0.79 -24.55
C LEU A 145 -11.18 -0.04 -24.99
N GLU A 146 -11.38 -1.26 -25.48
CA GLU A 146 -10.32 -2.12 -26.00
C GLU A 146 -9.57 -1.46 -27.15
N GLN A 147 -10.29 -0.87 -28.12
CA GLN A 147 -9.70 -0.14 -29.24
C GLN A 147 -8.91 1.09 -28.79
N HIS A 148 -9.37 1.79 -27.73
CA HIS A 148 -8.63 2.91 -27.18
C HIS A 148 -7.29 2.44 -26.60
N PHE A 149 -7.29 1.42 -25.76
CA PHE A 149 -6.06 0.94 -25.12
C PHE A 149 -5.10 0.28 -26.12
N LEU A 150 -5.58 -0.51 -27.06
CA LEU A 150 -4.74 -1.17 -28.07
C LEU A 150 -4.04 -0.18 -29.04
N LYS A 151 -4.52 1.05 -29.13
CA LYS A 151 -3.84 2.13 -29.88
C LYS A 151 -2.71 2.79 -29.09
N GLN A 152 -2.63 2.59 -27.77
CA GLN A 152 -1.57 3.18 -26.95
C GLN A 152 -0.27 2.39 -27.12
N PRO A 153 0.86 3.06 -27.35
CA PRO A 153 2.15 2.38 -27.58
C PRO A 153 2.64 1.59 -26.37
N GLU A 154 2.22 1.97 -25.17
CA GLU A 154 2.61 1.34 -23.89
C GLU A 154 1.83 0.06 -23.59
N VAL A 155 0.73 -0.20 -24.32
CA VAL A 155 -0.16 -1.34 -24.06
C VAL A 155 0.28 -2.55 -24.89
N ALA A 156 0.42 -3.70 -24.22
CA ALA A 156 0.75 -4.96 -24.85
C ALA A 156 -0.49 -5.78 -25.20
N LYS A 157 -1.45 -5.88 -24.26
CA LYS A 157 -2.66 -6.71 -24.40
C LYS A 157 -3.80 -6.13 -23.59
N VAL A 158 -5.04 -6.42 -24.05
CA VAL A 158 -6.27 -6.10 -23.32
C VAL A 158 -7.11 -7.38 -23.22
N VAL A 159 -7.67 -7.64 -22.05
CA VAL A 159 -8.62 -8.73 -21.82
C VAL A 159 -9.89 -8.14 -21.21
N GLY A 160 -10.96 -8.10 -21.98
CA GLY A 160 -12.26 -7.65 -21.54
C GLY A 160 -13.13 -8.81 -21.01
N VAL A 161 -13.81 -8.59 -19.91
CA VAL A 161 -14.74 -9.53 -19.28
C VAL A 161 -16.08 -8.84 -19.14
N ALA A 162 -17.10 -9.28 -19.89
CA ALA A 162 -18.47 -8.78 -19.78
C ALA A 162 -19.25 -9.58 -18.73
N GLY A 163 -20.19 -8.92 -18.07
CA GLY A 163 -21.07 -9.54 -17.07
C GLY A 163 -20.54 -9.46 -15.63
N PHE A 164 -19.36 -8.89 -15.42
CA PHE A 164 -18.73 -8.77 -14.12
C PHE A 164 -17.97 -7.45 -13.97
N SER A 165 -18.06 -6.83 -12.81
CA SER A 165 -17.17 -5.76 -12.35
C SER A 165 -17.03 -5.82 -10.83
N PHE A 166 -16.14 -5.03 -10.24
CA PHE A 166 -16.03 -4.93 -8.78
C PHE A 166 -17.28 -4.32 -8.13
N PHE A 167 -18.16 -3.66 -8.89
CA PHE A 167 -19.41 -3.12 -8.39
C PHE A 167 -20.53 -4.18 -8.34
N GLY A 168 -20.37 -5.30 -9.04
CA GLY A 168 -21.28 -6.42 -9.03
C GLY A 168 -21.34 -7.16 -10.35
N LYS A 169 -22.17 -8.20 -10.39
CA LYS A 169 -22.45 -8.98 -11.59
C LYS A 169 -23.71 -8.43 -12.29
N GLY A 170 -23.74 -8.53 -13.62
CA GLY A 170 -24.90 -8.13 -14.42
C GLY A 170 -24.52 -7.83 -15.86
N GLN A 171 -25.50 -7.84 -16.76
CA GLN A 171 -25.30 -7.54 -18.18
C GLN A 171 -24.78 -6.11 -18.41
N ASP A 172 -25.03 -5.21 -17.48
CA ASP A 172 -24.67 -3.80 -17.44
C ASP A 172 -23.24 -3.52 -16.93
N ALA A 173 -22.47 -4.58 -16.63
CA ALA A 173 -21.16 -4.48 -16.05
C ALA A 173 -20.09 -5.16 -16.92
N ALA A 174 -18.90 -4.55 -17.00
CA ALA A 174 -17.73 -5.17 -17.57
C ALA A 174 -16.46 -4.69 -16.86
N ILE A 175 -15.39 -5.46 -16.99
CA ILE A 175 -14.06 -5.12 -16.51
C ILE A 175 -13.05 -5.45 -17.60
N ALA A 176 -12.02 -4.64 -17.74
CA ALA A 176 -10.91 -4.92 -18.64
C ALA A 176 -9.59 -4.90 -17.87
N PHE A 177 -8.76 -5.90 -18.13
CA PHE A 177 -7.39 -5.97 -17.68
C PHE A 177 -6.49 -5.55 -18.83
N VAL A 178 -5.75 -4.47 -18.64
CA VAL A 178 -4.90 -3.86 -19.65
C VAL A 178 -3.45 -4.14 -19.23
N ARG A 179 -2.80 -5.08 -19.90
CA ARG A 179 -1.38 -5.35 -19.66
C ARG A 179 -0.54 -4.33 -20.42
N LEU A 180 0.35 -3.68 -19.70
CA LEU A 180 1.36 -2.79 -20.26
C LEU A 180 2.56 -3.62 -20.77
N LYS A 181 3.39 -3.03 -21.62
CA LYS A 181 4.69 -3.56 -22.00
C LYS A 181 5.62 -3.60 -20.80
N ASP A 182 6.71 -4.33 -20.92
CA ASP A 182 7.69 -4.42 -19.86
C ASP A 182 8.35 -3.05 -19.59
N TRP A 183 8.85 -2.84 -18.37
CA TRP A 183 9.39 -1.54 -17.94
C TRP A 183 10.58 -1.07 -18.77
N ASP A 184 11.37 -1.99 -19.32
CA ASP A 184 12.52 -1.69 -20.19
C ASP A 184 12.08 -1.07 -21.53
N GLU A 185 10.85 -1.32 -21.97
CA GLU A 185 10.24 -0.72 -23.16
C GLU A 185 9.49 0.59 -22.86
N ARG A 186 9.22 0.88 -21.58
CA ARG A 186 8.48 2.05 -21.08
C ARG A 186 9.40 2.93 -20.22
N THR A 187 10.39 3.52 -20.84
CA THR A 187 11.44 4.27 -20.12
C THR A 187 11.11 5.73 -19.86
N LYS A 188 10.11 6.28 -20.55
CA LYS A 188 9.74 7.69 -20.40
C LYS A 188 8.79 7.86 -19.21
N PRO A 189 8.85 9.00 -18.51
CA PRO A 189 7.92 9.30 -17.42
C PRO A 189 6.43 9.24 -17.82
N GLU A 190 6.13 9.62 -19.06
CA GLU A 190 4.77 9.58 -19.64
C GLU A 190 4.23 8.16 -19.86
N ASP A 191 5.13 7.14 -19.95
CA ASP A 191 4.77 5.74 -20.15
C ASP A 191 4.47 5.03 -18.81
N HIS A 192 4.63 5.72 -17.68
CA HIS A 192 4.35 5.17 -16.36
C HIS A 192 2.85 4.90 -16.19
N ALA A 193 2.51 3.79 -15.51
CA ALA A 193 1.12 3.32 -15.34
C ALA A 193 0.15 4.43 -14.89
N LEU A 194 0.53 5.27 -13.93
CA LEU A 194 -0.30 6.38 -13.45
C LEU A 194 -0.60 7.42 -14.53
N GLN A 195 0.35 7.72 -15.41
CA GLN A 195 0.16 8.66 -16.52
C GLN A 195 -0.76 8.07 -17.59
N VAL A 196 -0.61 6.77 -17.88
CA VAL A 196 -1.51 6.03 -18.77
C VAL A 196 -2.94 6.05 -18.24
N VAL A 197 -3.13 5.83 -16.93
CA VAL A 197 -4.44 5.92 -16.25
C VAL A 197 -5.05 7.31 -16.42
N GLN A 198 -4.29 8.38 -16.20
CA GLN A 198 -4.79 9.75 -16.31
C GLN A 198 -5.24 10.07 -17.75
N ARG A 199 -4.42 9.72 -18.75
CA ARG A 199 -4.77 9.90 -20.17
C ARG A 199 -6.00 9.09 -20.57
N ALA A 200 -6.07 7.83 -20.12
CA ALA A 200 -7.20 6.96 -20.39
C ALA A 200 -8.49 7.52 -19.79
N ASN A 201 -8.48 7.96 -18.53
CA ASN A 201 -9.66 8.54 -17.88
C ASN A 201 -10.16 9.80 -18.61
N MET A 202 -9.26 10.67 -19.04
CA MET A 202 -9.63 11.86 -19.83
C MET A 202 -10.26 11.48 -21.18
N ALA A 203 -9.68 10.52 -21.89
CA ALA A 203 -10.18 10.10 -23.20
C ALA A 203 -11.52 9.34 -23.10
N LEU A 204 -11.65 8.44 -22.13
CA LEU A 204 -12.82 7.60 -21.93
C LEU A 204 -14.01 8.35 -21.32
N PHE A 205 -13.78 9.52 -20.71
CA PHE A 205 -14.84 10.40 -20.22
C PHE A 205 -15.79 10.87 -21.33
N GLY A 206 -15.33 10.85 -22.59
CA GLY A 206 -16.15 11.14 -23.76
C GLY A 206 -17.24 10.09 -24.06
N ILE A 207 -17.16 8.89 -23.52
CA ILE A 207 -18.13 7.80 -23.71
C ILE A 207 -19.29 8.00 -22.73
N LYS A 208 -20.32 8.72 -23.15
CA LYS A 208 -21.46 9.09 -22.29
C LYS A 208 -22.42 7.94 -21.97
N GLN A 209 -22.28 6.78 -22.62
CA GLN A 209 -23.18 5.63 -22.47
C GLN A 209 -22.87 4.81 -21.22
N ALA A 210 -21.68 4.94 -20.64
CA ALA A 210 -21.22 4.20 -19.48
C ALA A 210 -20.33 5.06 -18.60
N MET A 211 -20.27 4.70 -17.34
CA MET A 211 -19.27 5.18 -16.40
C MET A 211 -18.03 4.29 -16.54
N ILE A 212 -16.91 4.87 -16.96
CA ILE A 212 -15.67 4.13 -17.22
C ILE A 212 -14.56 4.73 -16.36
N PHE A 213 -13.84 3.87 -15.63
CA PHE A 213 -12.68 4.25 -14.85
C PHE A 213 -11.52 3.33 -15.17
N ALA A 214 -10.41 3.91 -15.58
CA ALA A 214 -9.12 3.25 -15.58
C ALA A 214 -8.44 3.47 -14.21
N LEU A 215 -7.84 2.43 -13.67
CA LEU A 215 -7.29 2.41 -12.33
C LEU A 215 -5.93 1.73 -12.35
N ASN A 216 -5.00 2.25 -11.56
CA ASN A 216 -3.82 1.51 -11.17
C ASN A 216 -4.21 0.54 -10.05
N PRO A 217 -3.95 -0.77 -10.16
CA PRO A 217 -4.30 -1.72 -9.11
C PRO A 217 -3.50 -1.43 -7.84
N PRO A 218 -4.10 -1.61 -6.66
CA PRO A 218 -3.39 -1.45 -5.40
C PRO A 218 -2.28 -2.51 -5.26
N PRO A 219 -1.21 -2.23 -4.50
CA PRO A 219 -0.11 -3.18 -4.32
C PRO A 219 -0.54 -4.53 -3.70
N ILE A 220 -1.62 -4.53 -2.92
CA ILE A 220 -2.23 -5.72 -2.31
C ILE A 220 -3.70 -5.78 -2.72
N PRO A 221 -4.04 -6.58 -3.77
CA PRO A 221 -5.40 -6.63 -4.31
C PRO A 221 -6.47 -7.11 -3.32
N GLU A 222 -6.08 -7.90 -2.31
CA GLU A 222 -6.98 -8.43 -1.28
C GLU A 222 -7.49 -7.34 -0.33
N LEU A 223 -6.76 -6.24 -0.16
CA LEU A 223 -7.14 -5.14 0.73
C LEU A 223 -8.08 -4.14 0.07
N ALA A 224 -7.96 -3.95 -1.24
CA ALA A 224 -8.82 -3.04 -1.99
C ALA A 224 -8.93 -3.45 -3.45
N ALA A 225 -10.10 -3.21 -4.04
CA ALA A 225 -10.27 -3.38 -5.48
C ALA A 225 -9.70 -2.20 -6.28
N VAL A 226 -9.59 -1.03 -5.64
CA VAL A 226 -9.20 0.24 -6.23
C VAL A 226 -8.25 0.97 -5.28
N GLY A 227 -7.21 1.61 -5.80
CA GLY A 227 -6.33 2.47 -5.01
C GLY A 227 -7.06 3.71 -4.47
N GLY A 228 -6.50 4.33 -3.43
CA GLY A 228 -7.08 5.47 -2.74
C GLY A 228 -7.68 5.10 -1.39
N PHE A 229 -8.78 5.75 -0.99
CA PHE A 229 -9.43 5.47 0.29
C PHE A 229 -10.77 4.74 0.12
N ASP A 230 -11.09 3.92 1.14
CA ASP A 230 -12.32 3.13 1.28
C ASP A 230 -13.13 3.59 2.50
N PHE A 231 -14.17 4.38 2.27
CA PHE A 231 -15.05 4.95 3.28
C PHE A 231 -16.40 4.23 3.30
N ARG A 232 -16.80 3.69 4.45
CA ARG A 232 -18.09 3.01 4.67
C ARG A 232 -19.03 3.91 5.43
N LEU A 233 -19.93 4.57 4.73
CA LEU A 233 -21.02 5.32 5.34
C LEU A 233 -22.06 4.35 5.92
N GLN A 234 -22.48 4.56 7.17
CA GLN A 234 -23.34 3.59 7.90
C GLN A 234 -24.58 4.29 8.48
N ASP A 235 -25.74 3.64 8.36
CA ASP A 235 -26.94 3.99 9.13
C ASP A 235 -26.93 3.23 10.46
N ARG A 236 -26.52 3.92 11.54
CA ARG A 236 -26.50 3.38 12.90
C ARG A 236 -27.80 3.65 13.67
N SER A 237 -28.70 4.43 13.09
CA SER A 237 -29.97 4.82 13.72
C SER A 237 -31.15 3.98 13.26
N GLY A 238 -30.99 3.18 12.21
CA GLY A 238 -32.08 2.37 11.64
C GLY A 238 -33.18 3.21 10.96
N ARG A 239 -32.88 4.42 10.53
CA ARG A 239 -33.85 5.31 9.86
C ARG A 239 -34.12 4.94 8.40
N GLY A 240 -33.34 4.00 7.89
CA GLY A 240 -33.59 3.41 6.59
C GLY A 240 -32.72 3.97 5.46
N ARG A 241 -32.94 3.37 4.29
CA ARG A 241 -32.07 3.56 3.13
C ARG A 241 -32.13 4.97 2.52
N GLU A 242 -33.29 5.60 2.55
CA GLU A 242 -33.47 6.95 1.96
C GLU A 242 -32.56 7.96 2.64
N GLN A 243 -32.53 7.94 3.97
CA GLN A 243 -31.65 8.81 4.73
C GLN A 243 -30.16 8.52 4.50
N LEU A 244 -29.81 7.24 4.33
CA LEU A 244 -28.45 6.84 3.99
C LEU A 244 -28.05 7.34 2.59
N LEU A 245 -28.99 7.34 1.63
CA LEU A 245 -28.79 7.90 0.29
C LEU A 245 -28.63 9.42 0.33
N GLU A 246 -29.45 10.12 1.11
CA GLU A 246 -29.33 11.56 1.31
C GLU A 246 -27.98 11.92 1.93
N ALA A 247 -27.58 11.21 2.99
CA ALA A 247 -26.28 11.42 3.64
C ALA A 247 -25.12 11.14 2.67
N ARG A 248 -25.22 10.09 1.83
CA ARG A 248 -24.24 9.83 0.77
C ARG A 248 -24.13 11.02 -0.19
N ASN A 249 -25.25 11.54 -0.65
CA ASN A 249 -25.27 12.67 -1.59
C ASN A 249 -24.68 13.93 -0.95
N MET A 250 -24.93 14.16 0.34
CA MET A 250 -24.28 15.24 1.10
C MET A 250 -22.76 15.05 1.15
N VAL A 251 -22.28 13.84 1.45
CA VAL A 251 -20.84 13.53 1.45
C VAL A 251 -20.23 13.80 0.08
N LEU A 252 -20.84 13.31 -1.01
CA LEU A 252 -20.36 13.52 -2.36
C LEU A 252 -20.33 14.99 -2.75
N GLY A 253 -21.38 15.76 -2.38
CA GLY A 253 -21.46 17.20 -2.62
C GLY A 253 -20.36 17.98 -1.89
N MET A 254 -20.09 17.67 -0.62
CA MET A 254 -19.02 18.30 0.14
C MET A 254 -17.63 17.86 -0.35
N ALA A 255 -17.47 16.60 -0.68
CA ALA A 255 -16.21 16.05 -1.17
C ALA A 255 -15.80 16.64 -2.53
N SER A 256 -16.75 16.95 -3.41
CA SER A 256 -16.46 17.58 -4.70
C SER A 256 -15.91 19.00 -4.58
N GLN A 257 -16.08 19.65 -3.44
CA GLN A 257 -15.61 21.02 -3.15
C GLN A 257 -14.29 21.04 -2.36
N ASP A 258 -13.83 19.90 -1.84
CA ASP A 258 -12.60 19.83 -1.06
C ASP A 258 -11.39 19.61 -1.99
N PRO A 259 -10.43 20.54 -2.03
CA PRO A 259 -9.27 20.47 -2.93
C PRO A 259 -8.32 19.30 -2.62
N ARG A 260 -8.42 18.70 -1.44
CA ARG A 260 -7.61 17.53 -1.03
C ARG A 260 -8.11 16.22 -1.62
N LEU A 261 -9.33 16.21 -2.19
CA LEU A 261 -10.03 15.01 -2.64
C LEU A 261 -10.16 14.98 -4.17
N ALA A 262 -9.98 13.81 -4.76
CA ALA A 262 -10.16 13.59 -6.19
C ALA A 262 -10.97 12.32 -6.45
N GLY A 263 -11.83 12.35 -7.48
CA GLY A 263 -12.57 11.19 -7.97
C GLY A 263 -13.44 10.50 -6.92
N VAL A 264 -13.98 11.26 -5.94
CA VAL A 264 -14.86 10.71 -4.89
C VAL A 264 -16.18 10.25 -5.53
N ARG A 265 -16.51 8.99 -5.35
CA ARG A 265 -17.66 8.36 -5.98
C ARG A 265 -18.26 7.27 -5.09
N PRO A 266 -19.56 6.98 -5.24
CA PRO A 266 -20.13 5.80 -4.63
C PRO A 266 -19.62 4.53 -5.32
N GLU A 267 -19.36 3.48 -4.57
CA GLU A 267 -19.12 2.14 -5.09
C GLU A 267 -20.36 1.27 -4.85
N GLY A 268 -20.97 0.86 -5.94
CA GLY A 268 -22.20 0.07 -5.93
C GLY A 268 -23.10 0.39 -7.11
N LYS A 269 -24.27 -0.20 -7.13
CA LYS A 269 -25.28 0.08 -8.15
C LYS A 269 -26.27 1.13 -7.64
N GLU A 270 -26.54 2.14 -8.45
CA GLU A 270 -27.57 3.15 -8.16
C GLU A 270 -28.97 2.52 -8.15
N PRO A 271 -29.92 3.10 -7.40
CA PRO A 271 -31.32 2.72 -7.49
C PRO A 271 -31.80 2.76 -8.94
N ALA A 272 -32.50 1.73 -9.35
CA ALA A 272 -32.97 1.58 -10.72
C ALA A 272 -34.44 1.23 -10.76
N THR A 273 -35.08 1.52 -11.88
CA THR A 273 -36.46 1.10 -12.14
C THR A 273 -36.53 -0.41 -12.20
N GLN A 274 -37.44 -1.00 -11.44
CA GLN A 274 -37.68 -2.45 -11.33
C GLN A 274 -39.15 -2.73 -11.53
N LEU A 275 -39.48 -3.88 -12.14
CA LEU A 275 -40.83 -4.37 -12.23
C LEU A 275 -41.11 -5.26 -11.02
N LEU A 276 -41.92 -4.78 -10.10
CA LEU A 276 -42.42 -5.57 -8.98
C LEU A 276 -43.67 -6.34 -9.40
N LEU A 277 -43.63 -7.64 -9.24
CA LEU A 277 -44.82 -8.50 -9.39
C LEU A 277 -45.47 -8.67 -8.02
N ASP A 278 -46.62 -8.06 -7.84
CA ASP A 278 -47.44 -8.24 -6.63
C ASP A 278 -48.31 -9.46 -6.81
N ILE A 279 -48.00 -10.53 -6.06
CA ILE A 279 -48.66 -11.85 -6.23
C ILE A 279 -49.74 -12.01 -5.17
N ASP A 280 -51.00 -12.20 -5.61
CA ASP A 280 -52.12 -12.55 -4.76
C ASP A 280 -52.00 -14.03 -4.33
N ARG A 281 -51.40 -14.22 -3.15
CA ARG A 281 -51.16 -15.55 -2.59
C ARG A 281 -52.45 -16.30 -2.23
N LEU A 282 -53.50 -15.58 -1.86
CA LEU A 282 -54.78 -16.20 -1.54
C LEU A 282 -55.46 -16.75 -2.80
N LYS A 283 -55.47 -15.94 -3.86
CA LYS A 283 -55.97 -16.35 -5.17
C LYS A 283 -55.15 -17.50 -5.76
N ALA A 284 -53.79 -17.42 -5.67
CA ALA A 284 -52.91 -18.51 -6.11
C ALA A 284 -53.21 -19.83 -5.37
N GLY A 285 -53.40 -19.80 -4.05
CA GLY A 285 -53.77 -20.95 -3.25
C GLY A 285 -55.14 -21.51 -3.62
N SER A 286 -56.15 -20.64 -3.86
CA SER A 286 -57.50 -21.08 -4.27
C SER A 286 -57.54 -21.75 -5.66
N LEU A 287 -56.62 -21.33 -6.55
CA LEU A 287 -56.43 -21.95 -7.87
C LEU A 287 -55.55 -23.20 -7.82
N GLY A 288 -55.05 -23.58 -6.63
CA GLY A 288 -54.21 -24.76 -6.46
C GLY A 288 -52.78 -24.58 -7.03
N ILE A 289 -52.29 -23.36 -7.06
CA ILE A 289 -50.90 -23.08 -7.49
C ILE A 289 -49.98 -23.19 -6.28
N ASP A 290 -48.98 -24.06 -6.39
CA ASP A 290 -47.90 -24.13 -5.40
C ASP A 290 -46.94 -22.93 -5.55
N MET A 291 -46.64 -22.22 -4.45
CA MET A 291 -45.74 -21.08 -4.45
C MET A 291 -44.31 -21.46 -4.79
N ALA A 292 -43.86 -22.68 -4.50
CA ALA A 292 -42.55 -23.16 -4.89
C ALA A 292 -42.44 -23.33 -6.41
N GLU A 293 -43.44 -23.94 -7.04
CA GLU A 293 -43.54 -24.10 -8.49
C GLU A 293 -43.63 -22.75 -9.21
N LEU A 294 -44.40 -21.79 -8.67
CA LEU A 294 -44.48 -20.43 -9.18
C LEU A 294 -43.11 -19.73 -9.13
N ASN A 295 -42.45 -19.77 -7.98
CA ASN A 295 -41.15 -19.15 -7.81
C ASN A 295 -40.09 -19.78 -8.72
N GLN A 296 -40.09 -21.11 -8.87
CA GLN A 296 -39.21 -21.82 -9.77
C GLN A 296 -39.47 -21.45 -11.23
N THR A 297 -40.73 -21.40 -11.64
CA THR A 297 -41.11 -21.00 -13.01
C THR A 297 -40.62 -19.57 -13.32
N LEU A 298 -40.82 -18.62 -12.41
CA LEU A 298 -40.34 -17.26 -12.56
C LEU A 298 -38.82 -17.20 -12.59
N ALA A 299 -38.15 -17.91 -11.69
CA ALA A 299 -36.69 -17.94 -11.61
C ALA A 299 -36.06 -18.49 -12.90
N VAL A 300 -36.58 -19.60 -13.41
CA VAL A 300 -36.10 -20.21 -14.66
C VAL A 300 -36.40 -19.33 -15.87
N SER A 301 -37.62 -18.80 -15.95
CA SER A 301 -38.04 -17.98 -17.08
C SER A 301 -37.26 -16.68 -17.20
N LEU A 302 -36.99 -15.98 -16.09
CA LEU A 302 -36.34 -14.68 -16.06
C LEU A 302 -34.85 -14.77 -15.79
N GLY A 303 -34.45 -15.61 -14.81
CA GLY A 303 -33.09 -15.71 -14.32
C GLY A 303 -32.23 -16.78 -14.98
N SER A 304 -32.86 -17.68 -15.78
CA SER A 304 -32.26 -18.88 -16.36
C SER A 304 -32.00 -20.01 -15.34
N ALA A 305 -31.99 -21.25 -15.85
CA ALA A 305 -31.56 -22.43 -15.10
C ALA A 305 -30.41 -23.13 -15.81
N TYR A 306 -29.38 -23.45 -15.07
CA TYR A 306 -28.35 -24.37 -15.50
C TYR A 306 -28.92 -25.81 -15.44
N ILE A 307 -28.89 -26.52 -16.57
CA ILE A 307 -29.43 -27.85 -16.69
C ILE A 307 -28.35 -28.92 -16.64
N ASN A 308 -27.29 -28.77 -17.46
CA ASN A 308 -26.19 -29.72 -17.57
C ASN A 308 -25.01 -29.13 -18.32
N ASP A 309 -23.91 -29.86 -18.39
CA ASP A 309 -22.75 -29.56 -19.21
C ASP A 309 -22.68 -30.49 -20.43
N PHE A 310 -22.02 -30.02 -21.52
CA PHE A 310 -21.64 -30.86 -22.64
C PHE A 310 -20.25 -30.45 -23.13
N ILE A 311 -19.55 -31.39 -23.77
CA ILE A 311 -18.21 -31.15 -24.31
C ILE A 311 -18.32 -30.87 -25.81
N ARG A 312 -17.72 -29.75 -26.24
CA ARG A 312 -17.59 -29.40 -27.64
C ARG A 312 -16.20 -28.81 -27.88
N ASP A 313 -15.50 -29.33 -28.87
CA ASP A 313 -14.15 -28.89 -29.25
C ASP A 313 -13.14 -28.83 -28.06
N GLY A 314 -13.22 -29.83 -27.17
CA GLY A 314 -12.37 -29.90 -25.96
C GLY A 314 -12.73 -28.92 -24.85
N ARG A 315 -13.85 -28.17 -24.97
CA ARG A 315 -14.35 -27.25 -23.95
C ARG A 315 -15.63 -27.76 -23.32
N VAL A 316 -15.73 -27.59 -22.01
CA VAL A 316 -16.96 -27.84 -21.26
C VAL A 316 -17.87 -26.61 -21.40
N LEU A 317 -19.02 -26.80 -22.03
CA LEU A 317 -20.03 -25.79 -22.26
C LEU A 317 -21.29 -26.11 -21.44
N ARG A 318 -21.97 -25.04 -20.99
CA ARG A 318 -23.19 -25.18 -20.17
C ARG A 318 -24.45 -25.17 -21.01
N VAL A 319 -25.37 -26.06 -20.70
CA VAL A 319 -26.74 -26.00 -21.18
C VAL A 319 -27.55 -25.15 -20.22
N VAL A 320 -28.10 -24.06 -20.71
CA VAL A 320 -28.88 -23.10 -19.94
C VAL A 320 -30.28 -22.99 -20.55
N MET A 321 -31.31 -23.06 -19.73
CA MET A 321 -32.70 -22.87 -20.13
C MET A 321 -33.24 -21.53 -19.63
N GLN A 322 -33.88 -20.78 -20.50
CA GLN A 322 -34.49 -19.48 -20.18
C GLN A 322 -35.67 -19.23 -21.13
N LEU A 323 -36.63 -18.38 -20.70
CA LEU A 323 -37.69 -17.92 -21.58
C LEU A 323 -37.14 -17.09 -22.76
N ASP A 324 -37.79 -17.20 -23.92
CA ASP A 324 -37.40 -16.40 -25.09
C ASP A 324 -37.42 -14.91 -24.77
N ALA A 325 -36.54 -14.16 -25.43
CA ALA A 325 -36.35 -12.74 -25.18
C ALA A 325 -37.63 -11.93 -25.43
N HIS A 326 -38.38 -12.23 -26.48
CA HIS A 326 -39.62 -11.52 -26.78
C HIS A 326 -40.71 -11.73 -25.69
N ALA A 327 -40.80 -12.94 -25.12
CA ALA A 327 -41.78 -13.25 -24.10
C ALA A 327 -41.47 -12.66 -22.73
N ARG A 328 -40.19 -12.25 -22.47
CA ARG A 328 -39.77 -11.64 -21.19
C ARG A 328 -39.42 -10.13 -21.30
N ALA A 329 -39.56 -9.56 -22.48
CA ALA A 329 -39.17 -8.16 -22.73
C ALA A 329 -40.20 -7.14 -22.25
N THR A 330 -41.47 -7.55 -22.12
CA THR A 330 -42.59 -6.68 -21.73
C THR A 330 -43.35 -7.23 -20.54
N PRO A 331 -44.03 -6.40 -19.73
CA PRO A 331 -44.89 -6.85 -18.64
C PRO A 331 -46.00 -7.78 -19.14
N GLU A 332 -46.57 -7.51 -20.33
CA GLU A 332 -47.65 -8.30 -20.93
C GLU A 332 -47.17 -9.71 -21.32
N GLY A 333 -45.95 -9.79 -21.89
CA GLY A 333 -45.29 -11.06 -22.21
C GLY A 333 -45.09 -11.90 -20.96
N LEU A 334 -44.60 -11.26 -19.87
CA LEU A 334 -44.41 -11.92 -18.59
C LEU A 334 -45.73 -12.39 -17.98
N LEU A 335 -46.79 -11.59 -18.02
CA LEU A 335 -48.10 -11.96 -17.50
C LEU A 335 -48.78 -13.09 -18.30
N SER A 336 -48.38 -13.32 -19.54
CA SER A 336 -48.87 -14.46 -20.37
C SER A 336 -48.21 -15.79 -19.99
N LEU A 337 -47.15 -15.77 -19.17
CA LEU A 337 -46.49 -16.98 -18.68
C LEU A 337 -47.47 -17.83 -17.89
N ARG A 338 -47.48 -19.13 -18.14
CA ARG A 338 -48.39 -20.08 -17.49
C ARG A 338 -47.69 -20.87 -16.39
N VAL A 339 -48.35 -20.98 -15.26
CA VAL A 339 -47.90 -21.75 -14.10
C VAL A 339 -48.78 -22.96 -13.93
N ARG A 340 -48.19 -24.10 -13.60
CA ARG A 340 -48.93 -25.35 -13.39
C ARG A 340 -49.61 -25.37 -12.02
N THR A 341 -50.83 -25.78 -11.97
CA THR A 341 -51.55 -26.08 -10.72
C THR A 341 -51.24 -27.50 -10.24
N MET A 342 -51.57 -27.81 -8.98
CA MET A 342 -51.47 -29.17 -8.45
C MET A 342 -52.33 -30.21 -9.20
N ARG A 343 -53.38 -29.74 -9.92
CA ARG A 343 -54.24 -30.60 -10.75
C ARG A 343 -53.70 -30.83 -12.16
N GLY A 344 -52.62 -30.13 -12.52
CA GLY A 344 -52.00 -30.20 -13.85
C GLY A 344 -52.49 -29.13 -14.84
N ASP A 345 -53.45 -28.31 -14.47
CA ASP A 345 -53.96 -27.22 -15.30
C ASP A 345 -52.93 -26.08 -15.40
N MET A 346 -52.96 -25.34 -16.51
CA MET A 346 -52.04 -24.24 -16.77
C MET A 346 -52.76 -22.90 -16.64
N VAL A 347 -52.43 -22.12 -15.60
CA VAL A 347 -53.02 -20.82 -15.30
C VAL A 347 -52.06 -19.71 -15.71
N PRO A 348 -52.51 -18.66 -16.44
CA PRO A 348 -51.64 -17.52 -16.77
C PRO A 348 -51.33 -16.69 -15.54
N LEU A 349 -50.13 -16.11 -15.50
CA LEU A 349 -49.67 -15.31 -14.38
C LEU A 349 -50.54 -14.05 -14.15
N SER A 350 -51.18 -13.52 -15.22
CA SER A 350 -52.12 -12.41 -15.15
C SER A 350 -53.29 -12.64 -14.19
N GLU A 351 -53.64 -13.89 -13.88
CA GLU A 351 -54.73 -14.19 -12.93
C GLU A 351 -54.33 -13.92 -11.48
N ILE A 352 -53.04 -14.01 -11.15
CA ILE A 352 -52.57 -14.01 -9.77
C ILE A 352 -51.52 -12.90 -9.49
N ALA A 353 -51.05 -12.20 -10.52
CA ALA A 353 -50.00 -11.19 -10.37
C ALA A 353 -50.35 -9.85 -11.01
N THR A 354 -50.06 -8.78 -10.32
CA THR A 354 -50.18 -7.40 -10.83
C THR A 354 -48.79 -6.76 -10.93
N PRO A 355 -48.36 -6.33 -12.12
CA PRO A 355 -47.08 -5.70 -12.29
C PRO A 355 -47.17 -4.21 -11.93
N ARG A 356 -46.15 -3.70 -11.22
CA ARG A 356 -45.98 -2.25 -10.98
C ARG A 356 -44.53 -1.83 -11.04
N TRP A 357 -44.27 -0.65 -11.59
CA TRP A 357 -42.95 -0.10 -11.64
C TRP A 357 -42.60 0.56 -10.29
N VAL A 358 -41.42 0.21 -9.76
CA VAL A 358 -40.89 0.76 -8.52
C VAL A 358 -39.41 1.17 -8.74
N VAL A 359 -38.93 2.10 -7.95
CA VAL A 359 -37.49 2.38 -7.90
C VAL A 359 -36.91 1.61 -6.72
N GLY A 360 -35.98 0.75 -6.99
CA GLY A 360 -35.34 -0.09 -5.97
C GLY A 360 -33.84 -0.20 -6.19
N SER A 361 -33.13 -0.55 -5.13
CA SER A 361 -31.70 -0.80 -5.24
C SER A 361 -31.43 -2.24 -5.63
N PRO A 362 -30.64 -2.47 -6.68
CA PRO A 362 -30.31 -3.83 -7.13
C PRO A 362 -29.36 -4.55 -6.15
N LYS A 363 -28.69 -3.82 -5.26
CA LYS A 363 -27.79 -4.37 -4.26
C LYS A 363 -27.89 -3.61 -2.94
N LEU A 364 -27.92 -4.34 -1.84
CA LEU A 364 -27.90 -3.82 -0.47
C LEU A 364 -26.63 -4.31 0.22
N ASP A 365 -25.83 -3.39 0.74
CA ASP A 365 -24.60 -3.71 1.44
C ASP A 365 -24.75 -3.47 2.95
N ARG A 366 -24.11 -4.34 3.73
CA ARG A 366 -23.89 -4.16 5.17
C ARG A 366 -22.41 -4.27 5.48
N TYR A 367 -21.98 -3.52 6.45
CA TYR A 367 -20.62 -3.60 6.97
C TYR A 367 -20.68 -3.73 8.50
N ASN A 368 -20.06 -4.77 9.04
CA ASN A 368 -20.17 -5.15 10.46
C ASN A 368 -21.63 -5.24 10.95
N GLY A 369 -22.52 -5.82 10.10
CA GLY A 369 -23.93 -5.98 10.41
C GLY A 369 -24.81 -4.73 10.23
N VAL A 370 -24.21 -3.55 10.01
CA VAL A 370 -24.92 -2.26 9.86
C VAL A 370 -25.14 -1.96 8.37
N PRO A 371 -26.34 -1.47 7.96
CA PRO A 371 -26.57 -1.01 6.59
C PRO A 371 -25.55 0.05 6.20
N SER A 372 -24.90 -0.13 5.05
CA SER A 372 -23.79 0.73 4.64
C SER A 372 -23.78 1.03 3.15
N MET A 373 -23.11 2.12 2.79
CA MET A 373 -22.74 2.44 1.42
C MET A 373 -21.24 2.70 1.35
N LYS A 374 -20.58 2.10 0.36
CA LYS A 374 -19.17 2.33 0.13
C LYS A 374 -18.97 3.60 -0.73
N ILE A 375 -18.08 4.46 -0.29
CA ILE A 375 -17.60 5.63 -1.03
C ILE A 375 -16.08 5.46 -1.18
N ALA A 376 -15.62 5.52 -2.39
CA ALA A 376 -14.19 5.47 -2.71
C ALA A 376 -13.75 6.78 -3.35
N GLY A 377 -12.49 7.11 -3.19
CA GLY A 377 -11.86 8.27 -3.79
C GLY A 377 -10.35 8.19 -3.64
N ALA A 378 -9.67 9.18 -4.18
CA ALA A 378 -8.22 9.29 -4.10
C ALA A 378 -7.82 10.65 -3.54
N PRO A 379 -6.60 10.82 -3.02
CA PRO A 379 -6.06 12.14 -2.77
C PRO A 379 -5.93 12.93 -4.08
N ALA A 380 -6.14 14.23 -4.02
CA ALA A 380 -5.85 15.12 -5.13
C ALA A 380 -4.33 15.18 -5.38
N PRO A 381 -3.87 15.53 -6.59
CA PRO A 381 -2.45 15.68 -6.87
C PRO A 381 -1.75 16.61 -5.86
N GLY A 382 -0.64 16.16 -5.29
CA GLY A 382 0.10 16.87 -4.24
C GLY A 382 -0.39 16.64 -2.81
N HIS A 383 -1.43 15.83 -2.62
CA HIS A 383 -1.93 15.43 -1.30
C HIS A 383 -1.71 13.94 -1.03
N SER A 384 -1.68 13.58 0.25
CA SER A 384 -1.52 12.19 0.70
C SER A 384 -2.85 11.50 0.98
N THR A 385 -2.85 10.16 1.05
CA THR A 385 -4.02 9.38 1.47
C THR A 385 -4.47 9.74 2.87
N GLY A 386 -3.52 10.02 3.79
CA GLY A 386 -3.83 10.47 5.14
C GLY A 386 -4.57 11.80 5.18
N GLU A 387 -4.16 12.79 4.35
CA GLU A 387 -4.88 14.08 4.24
C GLU A 387 -6.28 13.90 3.63
N ALA A 388 -6.41 13.05 2.61
CA ALA A 388 -7.72 12.72 2.04
C ALA A 388 -8.64 12.04 3.05
N MET A 389 -8.12 11.11 3.85
CA MET A 389 -8.87 10.46 4.93
C MET A 389 -9.29 11.47 6.01
N GLN A 390 -8.43 12.41 6.36
CA GLN A 390 -8.76 13.48 7.30
C GLN A 390 -9.89 14.38 6.75
N ALA A 391 -9.80 14.77 5.48
CA ALA A 391 -10.86 15.55 4.82
C ALA A 391 -12.21 14.83 4.87
N MET A 392 -12.23 13.52 4.60
CA MET A 392 -13.45 12.71 4.69
C MET A 392 -13.99 12.61 6.12
N GLN A 393 -13.13 12.58 7.15
CA GLN A 393 -13.57 12.61 8.55
C GLN A 393 -14.20 13.97 8.92
N GLU A 394 -13.61 15.07 8.45
CA GLU A 394 -14.16 16.42 8.64
C GLU A 394 -15.52 16.58 7.96
N ILE A 395 -15.71 15.97 6.79
CA ILE A 395 -17.01 15.90 6.10
C ILE A 395 -17.99 15.04 6.90
N ALA A 396 -17.57 13.88 7.39
CA ALA A 396 -18.41 12.98 8.17
C ALA A 396 -18.90 13.60 9.48
N ALA A 397 -18.11 14.45 10.10
CA ALA A 397 -18.51 15.18 11.31
C ALA A 397 -19.67 16.18 11.11
N LYS A 398 -19.96 16.54 9.85
CA LYS A 398 -21.06 17.45 9.48
C LYS A 398 -22.37 16.72 9.13
N LEU A 399 -22.36 15.38 9.17
CA LEU A 399 -23.53 14.56 8.81
C LEU A 399 -24.58 14.54 9.91
N PRO A 400 -25.86 14.27 9.56
CA PRO A 400 -26.94 14.17 10.53
C PRO A 400 -26.67 13.12 11.62
N PRO A 401 -27.22 13.34 12.84
CA PRO A 401 -27.10 12.37 13.94
C PRO A 401 -27.64 10.98 13.54
N GLY A 402 -26.91 9.94 13.90
CA GLY A 402 -27.25 8.55 13.57
C GLY A 402 -26.61 8.01 12.30
N ILE A 403 -26.03 8.87 11.46
CA ILE A 403 -25.16 8.46 10.38
C ILE A 403 -23.73 8.41 10.91
N GLY A 404 -23.11 7.26 10.75
CA GLY A 404 -21.71 7.03 11.13
C GLY A 404 -20.87 6.63 9.94
N PHE A 405 -19.61 6.37 10.20
CA PHE A 405 -18.71 5.80 9.18
C PHE A 405 -17.70 4.84 9.79
N GLU A 406 -17.14 4.00 8.95
CA GLU A 406 -15.97 3.16 9.23
C GLU A 406 -15.03 3.16 8.03
N TRP A 407 -13.74 2.96 8.32
CA TRP A 407 -12.74 2.71 7.29
C TRP A 407 -12.68 1.21 6.99
N SER A 408 -12.48 0.86 5.73
CA SER A 408 -12.27 -0.53 5.30
C SER A 408 -11.04 -0.64 4.39
N GLY A 409 -10.62 -1.87 4.10
CA GLY A 409 -9.52 -2.12 3.16
C GLY A 409 -8.21 -1.44 3.53
N THR A 410 -7.57 -0.83 2.54
CA THR A 410 -6.28 -0.12 2.73
C THR A 410 -6.36 1.02 3.72
N SER A 411 -7.47 1.75 3.79
CA SER A 411 -7.66 2.86 4.73
C SER A 411 -7.72 2.40 6.18
N PHE A 412 -8.31 1.24 6.44
CA PHE A 412 -8.30 0.63 7.78
C PHE A 412 -6.87 0.25 8.18
N GLU A 413 -6.11 -0.37 7.28
CA GLU A 413 -4.73 -0.77 7.52
C GLU A 413 -3.80 0.43 7.69
N GLU A 414 -4.01 1.51 6.93
CA GLU A 414 -3.25 2.76 7.08
C GLU A 414 -3.43 3.35 8.48
N ARG A 415 -4.66 3.42 8.95
CA ARG A 415 -4.99 3.91 10.29
C ARG A 415 -4.39 3.03 11.39
N LEU A 416 -4.48 1.71 11.21
CA LEU A 416 -3.92 0.73 12.14
C LEU A 416 -2.39 0.84 12.20
N SER A 417 -1.73 0.90 11.03
CA SER A 417 -0.29 1.10 10.91
C SER A 417 0.19 2.39 11.56
N GLY A 418 -0.55 3.49 11.36
CA GLY A 418 -0.26 4.77 11.98
C GLY A 418 -0.32 4.71 13.51
N ALA A 419 -1.32 4.04 14.06
CA ALA A 419 -1.49 3.87 15.49
C ALA A 419 -0.44 2.94 16.13
N GLN A 420 0.02 1.92 15.40
CA GLN A 420 1.00 0.93 15.88
C GLN A 420 2.45 1.42 15.76
N ALA A 421 2.77 2.34 14.86
CA ALA A 421 4.14 2.76 14.58
C ALA A 421 4.89 3.31 15.83
N PRO A 422 4.33 4.19 16.67
CA PRO A 422 5.03 4.67 17.87
C PRO A 422 5.40 3.55 18.84
N MET A 423 4.52 2.59 19.03
CA MET A 423 4.77 1.42 19.90
C MET A 423 5.90 0.55 19.33
N LEU A 424 5.92 0.35 18.01
CA LEU A 424 6.96 -0.42 17.35
C LEU A 424 8.35 0.22 17.53
N PHE A 425 8.45 1.54 17.30
CA PHE A 425 9.71 2.26 17.50
C PHE A 425 10.17 2.25 18.94
N ALA A 426 9.26 2.49 19.90
CA ALA A 426 9.57 2.46 21.32
C ALA A 426 10.06 1.06 21.76
N LEU A 427 9.37 0.00 21.34
CA LEU A 427 9.75 -1.37 21.66
C LEU A 427 11.11 -1.74 21.06
N SER A 428 11.37 -1.35 19.81
CA SER A 428 12.66 -1.58 19.16
C SER A 428 13.80 -0.86 19.90
N LEU A 429 13.60 0.38 20.32
CA LEU A 429 14.57 1.14 21.12
C LEU A 429 14.82 0.50 22.48
N ILE A 430 13.76 0.05 23.17
CA ILE A 430 13.87 -0.62 24.48
C ILE A 430 14.65 -1.92 24.34
N VAL A 431 14.36 -2.74 23.35
CA VAL A 431 15.06 -4.02 23.13
C VAL A 431 16.55 -3.77 22.83
N VAL A 432 16.86 -2.80 21.99
CA VAL A 432 18.26 -2.43 21.72
C VAL A 432 18.94 -1.91 22.98
N PHE A 433 18.27 -1.03 23.73
CA PHE A 433 18.78 -0.51 24.98
C PHE A 433 19.11 -1.63 25.96
N MET A 434 18.17 -2.58 26.16
CA MET A 434 18.35 -3.73 27.07
C MET A 434 19.47 -4.66 26.62
N CYS A 435 19.58 -4.95 25.31
CA CYS A 435 20.69 -5.74 24.78
C CYS A 435 22.05 -5.06 25.00
N LEU A 436 22.13 -3.74 24.79
CA LEU A 436 23.36 -2.98 25.05
C LEU A 436 23.64 -2.90 26.55
N ALA A 437 22.64 -2.71 27.41
CA ALA A 437 22.81 -2.67 28.85
C ALA A 437 23.34 -4.01 29.40
N ALA A 438 22.81 -5.12 28.90
CA ALA A 438 23.31 -6.45 29.22
C ALA A 438 24.75 -6.68 28.72
N LEU A 439 25.07 -6.22 27.50
CA LEU A 439 26.41 -6.37 26.93
C LEU A 439 27.47 -5.54 27.65
N TYR A 440 27.12 -4.32 28.06
CA TYR A 440 28.07 -3.39 28.69
C TYR A 440 28.03 -3.38 30.21
N GLU A 441 27.12 -4.14 30.84
CA GLU A 441 26.90 -4.13 32.28
C GLU A 441 26.75 -2.70 32.86
N SER A 442 26.08 -1.83 32.09
CA SER A 442 25.97 -0.38 32.37
C SER A 442 24.68 0.18 31.79
N TRP A 443 24.06 1.10 32.52
CA TRP A 443 22.88 1.86 32.04
C TRP A 443 23.21 3.13 31.27
N THR A 444 24.38 3.70 31.52
CA THR A 444 24.80 4.99 30.94
C THR A 444 25.37 4.85 29.51
N VAL A 445 26.10 3.77 29.25
CA VAL A 445 26.71 3.51 27.93
C VAL A 445 25.66 3.33 26.83
N PRO A 446 24.61 2.54 27.02
CA PRO A 446 23.53 2.42 26.02
C PRO A 446 22.84 3.75 25.71
N LEU A 447 22.63 4.61 26.69
CA LEU A 447 22.06 5.94 26.48
C LEU A 447 22.94 6.79 25.56
N ALA A 448 24.25 6.80 25.79
CA ALA A 448 25.19 7.53 24.93
C ALA A 448 25.19 7.01 23.49
N VAL A 449 25.11 5.68 23.31
CA VAL A 449 25.01 5.05 21.97
C VAL A 449 23.70 5.42 21.27
N LEU A 450 22.58 5.41 21.99
CA LEU A 450 21.27 5.70 21.38
C LEU A 450 21.06 7.17 21.04
N LEU A 451 21.84 8.10 21.62
CA LEU A 451 21.82 9.52 21.21
C LEU A 451 22.24 9.74 19.74
N VAL A 452 22.88 8.76 19.11
CA VAL A 452 23.23 8.83 17.68
C VAL A 452 22.02 8.54 16.77
N VAL A 453 21.02 7.83 17.27
CA VAL A 453 19.84 7.42 16.47
C VAL A 453 19.11 8.61 15.83
N PRO A 454 18.80 9.71 16.54
CA PRO A 454 18.15 10.88 15.92
C PRO A 454 18.91 11.47 14.73
N LEU A 455 20.23 11.38 14.69
CA LEU A 455 21.05 11.87 13.57
C LEU A 455 20.81 11.03 12.30
N GLY A 456 20.71 9.72 12.47
CA GLY A 456 20.36 8.81 11.38
C GLY A 456 18.90 9.01 10.91
N VAL A 457 17.97 9.17 11.84
CA VAL A 457 16.56 9.46 11.52
C VAL A 457 16.43 10.78 10.75
N PHE A 458 17.17 11.82 11.16
CA PHE A 458 17.22 13.09 10.41
C PHE A 458 17.60 12.87 8.94
N GLY A 459 18.67 12.12 8.69
CA GLY A 459 19.14 11.85 7.33
C GLY A 459 18.13 11.05 6.51
N ALA A 460 17.47 10.08 7.11
CA ALA A 460 16.43 9.29 6.46
C ALA A 460 15.24 10.15 6.07
N VAL A 461 14.72 10.96 6.99
CA VAL A 461 13.59 11.86 6.76
C VAL A 461 13.92 12.92 5.72
N LEU A 462 15.11 13.52 5.81
CA LEU A 462 15.57 14.53 4.84
C LEU A 462 15.66 13.94 3.42
N ALA A 463 16.26 12.75 3.28
CA ALA A 463 16.40 12.10 1.96
C ALA A 463 15.05 11.75 1.32
N VAL A 464 14.10 11.26 2.12
CA VAL A 464 12.74 10.92 1.66
C VAL A 464 11.98 12.19 1.29
N THR A 465 12.09 13.27 2.09
CA THR A 465 11.49 14.58 1.78
C THR A 465 12.05 15.18 0.47
N LEU A 466 13.36 15.07 0.23
CA LEU A 466 14.00 15.58 -0.99
C LEU A 466 13.59 14.80 -2.26
N ARG A 467 13.10 13.58 -2.10
CA ARG A 467 12.60 12.72 -3.21
C ARG A 467 11.08 12.68 -3.31
N ASP A 468 10.36 13.49 -2.55
CA ASP A 468 8.89 13.50 -2.50
C ASP A 468 8.28 12.10 -2.23
N LEU A 469 8.93 11.30 -1.39
CA LEU A 469 8.41 9.98 -1.01
C LEU A 469 7.57 10.10 0.27
N PRO A 470 6.47 9.33 0.40
CA PRO A 470 5.62 9.36 1.57
C PRO A 470 6.21 8.58 2.76
N ASN A 471 5.69 8.85 3.96
CA ASN A 471 5.92 8.05 5.15
C ASN A 471 5.01 6.80 5.13
N ASP A 472 5.43 5.79 4.42
CA ASP A 472 4.74 4.51 4.25
C ASP A 472 5.29 3.41 5.17
N VAL A 473 4.73 2.21 5.06
CA VAL A 473 5.17 1.03 5.83
C VAL A 473 6.62 0.67 5.54
N TYR A 474 7.07 0.80 4.30
CA TYR A 474 8.43 0.45 3.87
C TYR A 474 9.46 1.46 4.37
N PHE A 475 9.14 2.75 4.34
CA PHE A 475 9.98 3.77 4.96
C PHE A 475 10.15 3.54 6.47
N LYS A 476 9.08 3.14 7.18
CA LYS A 476 9.13 2.78 8.61
C LYS A 476 10.08 1.60 8.87
N VAL A 477 10.11 0.59 7.99
CA VAL A 477 11.12 -0.49 8.03
C VAL A 477 12.52 0.08 7.89
N GLY A 478 12.73 1.00 6.94
CA GLY A 478 13.99 1.71 6.77
C GLY A 478 14.43 2.48 8.02
N LEU A 479 13.50 3.19 8.68
CA LEU A 479 13.78 3.90 9.93
C LEU A 479 14.23 2.95 11.05
N ILE A 480 13.58 1.80 11.19
CA ILE A 480 13.97 0.79 12.18
C ILE A 480 15.38 0.24 11.89
N ALA A 481 15.68 -0.01 10.61
CA ALA A 481 17.02 -0.41 10.20
C ALA A 481 18.09 0.63 10.59
N ILE A 482 17.79 1.92 10.42
CA ILE A 482 18.69 3.02 10.79
C ILE A 482 18.95 3.08 12.30
N ILE A 483 18.00 2.70 13.16
CA ILE A 483 18.25 2.63 14.61
C ILE A 483 19.44 1.70 14.89
N GLY A 484 19.44 0.51 14.32
CA GLY A 484 20.53 -0.45 14.53
C GLY A 484 21.83 -0.06 13.84
N LEU A 485 21.75 0.50 12.64
CA LEU A 485 22.91 0.87 11.84
C LEU A 485 23.63 2.10 12.40
N SER A 486 22.90 3.10 12.89
CA SER A 486 23.46 4.28 13.53
C SER A 486 24.14 3.93 14.85
N ALA A 487 23.51 3.08 15.67
CA ALA A 487 24.08 2.58 16.91
C ALA A 487 25.42 1.85 16.71
N LYS A 488 25.58 1.10 15.60
CA LYS A 488 26.82 0.40 15.27
C LYS A 488 28.05 1.33 15.24
N ASN A 489 27.93 2.51 14.64
CA ASN A 489 29.04 3.46 14.55
C ASN A 489 29.46 3.97 15.94
N ALA A 490 28.48 4.31 16.78
CA ALA A 490 28.73 4.75 18.14
C ALA A 490 29.34 3.62 19.01
N ILE A 491 28.84 2.39 18.89
CA ILE A 491 29.37 1.22 19.59
C ILE A 491 30.85 1.05 19.34
N LEU A 492 31.30 1.16 18.08
CA LEU A 492 32.70 0.99 17.71
C LEU A 492 33.63 2.01 18.37
N ILE A 493 33.17 3.24 18.56
CA ILE A 493 33.97 4.32 19.21
C ILE A 493 33.94 4.14 20.73
N VAL A 494 32.76 3.95 21.31
CA VAL A 494 32.58 3.84 22.77
C VAL A 494 33.32 2.64 23.34
N GLU A 495 33.24 1.47 22.69
CA GLU A 495 33.96 0.27 23.11
C GLU A 495 35.47 0.46 23.17
N PHE A 496 36.04 1.06 22.10
CA PHE A 496 37.46 1.33 22.05
C PHE A 496 37.90 2.42 23.06
N ALA A 497 37.09 3.44 23.28
CA ALA A 497 37.35 4.45 24.28
C ALA A 497 37.42 3.85 25.68
N ARG A 498 36.46 2.96 26.04
CA ARG A 498 36.47 2.24 27.32
C ARG A 498 37.69 1.35 27.50
N GLN A 499 38.09 0.63 26.45
CA GLN A 499 39.30 -0.21 26.50
C GLN A 499 40.57 0.61 26.75
N LEU A 500 40.65 1.79 26.12
CA LEU A 500 41.77 2.70 26.31
C LEU A 500 41.77 3.38 27.70
N GLU A 501 40.61 3.71 28.23
CA GLU A 501 40.42 4.22 29.58
C GLU A 501 40.84 3.16 30.64
N ALA A 502 40.45 1.90 30.42
CA ALA A 502 40.90 0.78 31.29
C ALA A 502 42.41 0.56 31.25
N GLN A 503 43.09 1.00 30.19
CA GLN A 503 44.58 1.01 30.11
C GLN A 503 45.23 2.22 30.77
N GLY A 504 44.47 3.07 31.49
CA GLY A 504 44.96 4.17 32.28
C GLY A 504 45.05 5.53 31.55
N LYS A 505 44.41 5.67 30.35
CA LYS A 505 44.34 6.98 29.65
C LYS A 505 43.22 7.83 30.25
N THR A 506 43.40 9.15 30.13
CA THR A 506 42.30 10.06 30.47
C THR A 506 41.12 9.89 29.48
N ALA A 507 39.91 10.15 29.92
CA ALA A 507 38.70 10.01 29.09
C ALA A 507 38.80 10.76 27.77
N LEU A 508 39.39 11.99 27.78
CA LEU A 508 39.59 12.79 26.58
C LEU A 508 40.58 12.13 25.60
N GLU A 509 41.71 11.67 26.11
CA GLU A 509 42.75 11.00 25.30
C GLU A 509 42.22 9.68 24.74
N ALA A 510 41.48 8.92 25.55
CA ALA A 510 40.86 7.67 25.15
C ALA A 510 39.88 7.86 23.99
N VAL A 511 38.98 8.85 24.09
CA VAL A 511 38.01 9.18 23.02
C VAL A 511 38.74 9.64 21.75
N MET A 512 39.70 10.57 21.85
CA MET A 512 40.46 11.06 20.70
C MET A 512 41.20 9.95 19.97
N GLN A 513 41.82 9.05 20.72
CA GLN A 513 42.53 7.90 20.15
C GLN A 513 41.54 6.86 19.56
N ALA A 514 40.43 6.58 20.21
CA ALA A 514 39.40 5.72 19.69
C ALA A 514 38.84 6.25 18.36
N CYS A 515 38.51 7.54 18.29
CA CYS A 515 38.08 8.22 17.08
C CYS A 515 39.10 8.05 15.95
N ARG A 516 40.39 8.27 16.23
CA ARG A 516 41.47 8.12 15.23
C ARG A 516 41.58 6.69 14.69
N LEU A 517 41.51 5.68 15.57
CA LEU A 517 41.70 4.28 15.21
C LEU A 517 40.46 3.71 14.49
N ARG A 518 39.26 4.19 14.86
CA ARG A 518 38.00 3.68 14.33
C ARG A 518 37.43 4.45 13.15
N PHE A 519 37.98 5.62 12.83
CA PHE A 519 37.51 6.40 11.69
C PHE A 519 37.54 5.62 10.37
N ARG A 520 38.66 4.96 10.08
CA ARG A 520 38.80 4.17 8.84
C ARG A 520 37.80 3.00 8.76
N PRO A 521 37.68 2.11 9.76
CA PRO A 521 36.65 1.05 9.76
C PRO A 521 35.22 1.56 9.62
N ILE A 522 34.86 2.67 10.27
CA ILE A 522 33.51 3.25 10.20
C ILE A 522 33.23 3.73 8.78
N ILE A 523 34.11 4.51 8.18
CA ILE A 523 33.93 5.01 6.81
C ILE A 523 33.84 3.84 5.82
N MET A 524 34.72 2.83 5.94
CA MET A 524 34.69 1.65 5.06
C MET A 524 33.34 0.90 5.14
N THR A 525 32.86 0.67 6.35
CA THR A 525 31.58 -0.06 6.53
C THR A 525 30.38 0.78 6.10
N SER A 526 30.40 2.09 6.30
CA SER A 526 29.34 3.00 5.85
C SER A 526 29.28 3.08 4.33
N ILE A 527 30.41 3.24 3.67
CA ILE A 527 30.49 3.26 2.20
C ILE A 527 30.04 1.92 1.61
N ALA A 528 30.51 0.80 2.15
CA ALA A 528 30.11 -0.52 1.70
C ALA A 528 28.58 -0.72 1.83
N PHE A 529 28.00 -0.24 2.92
CA PHE A 529 26.55 -0.34 3.16
C PHE A 529 25.76 0.58 2.22
N ILE A 530 26.20 1.84 2.03
CA ILE A 530 25.55 2.78 1.10
C ILE A 530 25.54 2.22 -0.32
N PHE A 531 26.67 1.71 -0.82
CA PHE A 531 26.73 1.08 -2.14
C PHE A 531 25.93 -0.23 -2.22
N GLY A 532 25.85 -0.99 -1.11
CA GLY A 532 25.03 -2.19 -1.03
C GLY A 532 23.52 -1.91 -1.12
N VAL A 533 23.07 -0.76 -0.62
CA VAL A 533 21.65 -0.34 -0.63
C VAL A 533 21.31 0.52 -1.86
N LEU A 534 22.30 1.11 -2.53
CA LEU A 534 22.11 1.95 -3.72
C LEU A 534 21.24 1.29 -4.80
N PRO A 535 21.41 -0.01 -5.15
CA PRO A 535 20.55 -0.66 -6.13
C PRO A 535 19.06 -0.66 -5.74
N LEU A 536 18.72 -0.69 -4.45
CA LEU A 536 17.33 -0.55 -4.00
C LEU A 536 16.81 0.86 -4.24
N ALA A 537 17.63 1.88 -4.00
CA ALA A 537 17.23 3.27 -4.15
C ALA A 537 17.02 3.71 -5.63
N ILE A 538 17.61 2.98 -6.59
CA ILE A 538 17.54 3.30 -8.03
C ILE A 538 16.88 2.18 -8.85
N SER A 539 16.25 1.19 -8.20
CA SER A 539 15.62 0.04 -8.87
C SER A 539 14.49 0.46 -9.81
N SER A 540 14.25 -0.32 -10.85
CA SER A 540 13.12 -0.21 -11.77
C SER A 540 12.28 -1.50 -11.74
N GLY A 541 11.11 -1.48 -12.39
CA GLY A 541 10.22 -2.62 -12.50
C GLY A 541 9.25 -2.77 -11.34
N ALA A 542 8.58 -3.91 -11.26
CA ALA A 542 7.59 -4.20 -10.21
C ALA A 542 8.20 -4.07 -8.82
N GLY A 543 7.49 -3.40 -7.89
CA GLY A 543 7.94 -3.15 -6.53
C GLY A 543 9.07 -2.12 -6.42
N ALA A 544 9.28 -1.29 -7.44
CA ALA A 544 10.32 -0.26 -7.42
C ALA A 544 10.05 0.80 -6.36
N SER A 545 8.81 1.25 -6.21
CA SER A 545 8.43 2.29 -5.24
C SER A 545 8.71 1.86 -3.80
N SER A 546 8.37 0.62 -3.43
CA SER A 546 8.67 0.03 -2.12
C SER A 546 10.17 -0.02 -1.85
N ARG A 547 10.96 -0.44 -2.84
CA ARG A 547 12.43 -0.48 -2.75
C ARG A 547 13.03 0.92 -2.65
N HIS A 548 12.49 1.89 -3.38
CA HIS A 548 12.89 3.30 -3.29
C HIS A 548 12.66 3.86 -1.89
N ALA A 549 11.52 3.58 -1.26
CA ALA A 549 11.20 4.03 0.09
C ALA A 549 12.24 3.52 1.10
N ILE A 550 12.50 2.20 1.12
CA ILE A 550 13.50 1.59 2.00
C ILE A 550 14.91 2.11 1.66
N GLY A 551 15.30 2.00 0.37
CA GLY A 551 16.66 2.31 -0.07
C GLY A 551 17.04 3.76 0.18
N THR A 552 16.13 4.70 -0.12
CA THR A 552 16.36 6.14 0.12
C THR A 552 16.47 6.46 1.60
N GLY A 553 15.52 5.92 2.41
CA GLY A 553 15.53 6.15 3.85
C GLY A 553 16.82 5.64 4.50
N VAL A 554 17.19 4.38 4.20
CA VAL A 554 18.40 3.75 4.77
C VAL A 554 19.66 4.44 4.29
N MET A 555 19.77 4.77 2.99
CA MET A 555 20.94 5.45 2.43
C MET A 555 21.12 6.85 3.03
N GLY A 556 20.04 7.65 3.08
CA GLY A 556 20.06 8.99 3.68
C GLY A 556 20.41 8.97 5.16
N GLY A 557 19.81 8.01 5.89
CA GLY A 557 20.10 7.81 7.30
C GLY A 557 21.56 7.41 7.57
N MET A 558 22.13 6.51 6.75
CA MET A 558 23.54 6.11 6.86
C MET A 558 24.50 7.24 6.54
N ILE A 559 24.22 8.04 5.51
CA ILE A 559 25.04 9.22 5.18
C ILE A 559 25.06 10.18 6.36
N ALA A 560 23.88 10.55 6.87
CA ALA A 560 23.78 11.48 7.99
C ALA A 560 24.39 10.90 9.28
N ALA A 561 24.13 9.65 9.63
CA ALA A 561 24.71 8.98 10.78
C ALA A 561 26.25 8.91 10.67
N THR A 562 26.79 8.77 9.45
CA THR A 562 28.25 8.75 9.27
C THR A 562 28.86 10.14 9.34
N VAL A 563 28.23 11.15 8.75
CA VAL A 563 28.77 12.51 8.72
C VAL A 563 28.60 13.26 10.04
N LEU A 564 27.47 13.05 10.71
CA LEU A 564 27.10 13.81 11.92
C LEU A 564 27.47 13.09 13.23
N ALA A 565 27.54 11.75 13.24
CA ALA A 565 27.84 10.99 14.44
C ALA A 565 29.33 10.61 14.58
N VAL A 566 30.08 10.68 13.51
CA VAL A 566 31.55 10.54 13.46
C VAL A 566 32.21 11.90 13.44
#